data_202e7eaf180f9bd9bbd0794efb662e0d
#
_entry.id   202e7eaf180f9bd9bbd0794efb662e0d
#
_cell.length_a   1.000
_cell.length_b   1.000
_cell.length_c   1.000
_cell.angle_alpha   90.00
_cell.angle_beta   90.00
_cell.angle_gamma   90.00
#
_symmetry.space_group_name_H-M   'P 1'
#
loop_
_entity.id
_entity.type
_entity.pdbx_description
1 polymer ?
#
loop_
_entity_poly.entity_id
_entity_poly.type
_entity_poly.pdbx_seq_one_letter_code
_entity_poly.pdbx_strand_id
1 'polypeptide(L)'
;TRGALIDSKGNEIDSVVLGRVITLIRNHVPLEKPHLWVVYPRCRNNQNLHLQITGIWEPSTLKKDLLDSEELNEDSVLKVDSDSLLEGDDYFSIRGELIFTKPEEKEVVIKIRQKPRNQQKKALPFKLNLKGEIPINYLKHFISLDVRRIDYQLLVEDFQIIGPISQQQINNKSRKIIKNKN
;
A
#
# COMPACT_ATOMS: atom_id res chain seq x y z
N THR A 1 3.33 -14.85 9.44
CA THR A 1 4.35 -14.53 10.46
C THR A 1 4.24 -13.05 10.78
N ARG A 2 4.42 -12.69 12.04
CA ARG A 2 4.50 -11.31 12.54
C ARG A 2 5.94 -11.01 12.93
N GLY A 3 6.32 -9.75 12.84
CA GLY A 3 7.62 -9.22 13.23
C GLY A 3 7.57 -7.69 13.25
N ALA A 4 8.73 -7.07 13.35
CA ALA A 4 8.89 -5.64 13.23
C ALA A 4 9.84 -5.29 12.09
N LEU A 5 9.59 -4.16 11.43
CA LEU A 5 10.58 -3.47 10.61
C LEU A 5 11.16 -2.34 11.43
N ILE A 6 12.46 -2.16 11.33
CA ILE A 6 13.18 -1.05 11.96
C ILE A 6 13.49 -0.04 10.86
N ASP A 7 13.02 1.20 11.00
CA ASP A 7 13.31 2.25 10.06
C ASP A 7 14.68 2.89 10.30
N SER A 8 15.09 3.80 9.41
CA SER A 8 16.39 4.50 9.51
C SER A 8 16.54 5.36 10.79
N LYS A 9 15.44 5.64 11.49
CA LYS A 9 15.42 6.39 12.76
C LYS A 9 15.44 5.47 13.99
N GLY A 10 15.40 4.13 13.79
CA GLY A 10 15.34 3.15 14.85
C GLY A 10 13.92 2.86 15.39
N ASN A 11 12.86 3.35 14.75
CA ASN A 11 11.49 3.05 15.15
C ASN A 11 11.12 1.62 14.74
N GLU A 12 10.54 0.84 15.65
CA GLU A 12 9.99 -0.47 15.36
C GLU A 12 8.55 -0.34 14.86
N ILE A 13 8.28 -0.86 13.66
CA ILE A 13 6.96 -0.81 13.04
C ILE A 13 6.41 -2.23 12.94
N ASP A 14 5.26 -2.47 13.58
CA ASP A 14 4.58 -3.80 13.50
C ASP A 14 4.39 -4.22 12.04
N SER A 15 4.81 -5.41 11.70
CA SER A 15 4.82 -5.89 10.33
C SER A 15 4.35 -7.33 10.21
N VAL A 16 3.75 -7.62 9.05
CA VAL A 16 3.25 -8.95 8.72
C VAL A 16 3.81 -9.41 7.39
N VAL A 17 4.38 -10.60 7.37
CA VAL A 17 4.83 -11.27 6.16
C VAL A 17 3.90 -12.43 5.83
N LEU A 18 3.46 -12.53 4.58
CA LEU A 18 2.51 -13.55 4.14
C LEU A 18 3.02 -14.35 2.93
N GLY A 19 2.65 -15.64 2.89
CA GLY A 19 2.80 -16.49 1.74
C GLY A 19 4.24 -16.64 1.22
N ARG A 20 4.42 -16.45 -0.08
CA ARG A 20 5.71 -16.67 -0.78
C ARG A 20 6.85 -15.77 -0.29
N VAL A 21 6.53 -14.59 0.24
CA VAL A 21 7.55 -13.66 0.73
C VAL A 21 8.28 -14.21 1.95
N ILE A 22 7.62 -15.03 2.77
CA ILE A 22 8.27 -15.71 3.91
C ILE A 22 9.41 -16.61 3.41
N THR A 23 9.17 -17.37 2.35
CA THR A 23 10.18 -18.27 1.77
C THR A 23 11.33 -17.47 1.14
N LEU A 24 11.01 -16.37 0.42
CA LEU A 24 12.02 -15.48 -0.13
C LEU A 24 12.94 -14.94 0.98
N ILE A 25 12.36 -14.39 2.05
CA ILE A 25 13.12 -13.82 3.16
C ILE A 25 14.02 -14.88 3.81
N ARG A 26 13.47 -16.06 4.10
CA ARG A 26 14.24 -17.13 4.78
C ARG A 26 15.40 -17.64 3.97
N ASN A 27 15.27 -17.73 2.66
CA ASN A 27 16.24 -18.41 1.81
C ASN A 27 17.23 -17.46 1.14
N HIS A 28 16.88 -16.18 0.96
CA HIS A 28 17.64 -15.30 0.07
C HIS A 28 17.96 -13.92 0.66
N VAL A 29 17.43 -13.58 1.84
CA VAL A 29 17.57 -12.22 2.37
C VAL A 29 18.37 -12.23 3.68
N PRO A 30 19.57 -11.64 3.69
CA PRO A 30 20.34 -11.45 4.93
C PRO A 30 19.69 -10.33 5.76
N LEU A 31 18.96 -10.70 6.81
CA LEU A 31 18.21 -9.76 7.66
C LEU A 31 19.08 -8.78 8.45
N GLU A 32 20.37 -9.05 8.54
CA GLU A 32 21.37 -8.21 9.22
C GLU A 32 21.73 -6.96 8.39
N LYS A 33 21.36 -6.94 7.11
CA LYS A 33 21.61 -5.82 6.21
C LYS A 33 20.34 -5.00 6.02
N PRO A 34 20.47 -3.68 5.80
CA PRO A 34 19.33 -2.86 5.42
C PRO A 34 18.84 -3.21 4.01
N HIS A 35 17.52 -3.25 3.84
CA HIS A 35 16.85 -3.52 2.56
C HIS A 35 15.73 -2.52 2.34
N LEU A 36 15.44 -2.17 1.09
CA LEU A 36 14.25 -1.41 0.74
C LEU A 36 13.04 -2.36 0.62
N TRP A 37 12.19 -2.34 1.64
CA TRP A 37 11.03 -3.21 1.73
C TRP A 37 9.84 -2.66 0.96
N VAL A 38 9.24 -3.47 0.10
CA VAL A 38 7.96 -3.15 -0.53
C VAL A 38 6.83 -3.57 0.41
N VAL A 39 6.09 -2.58 0.91
CA VAL A 39 5.07 -2.79 1.94
C VAL A 39 3.74 -2.15 1.57
N TYR A 40 2.64 -2.68 2.14
CA TYR A 40 1.33 -2.05 2.11
C TYR A 40 0.88 -1.68 3.53
N PRO A 41 0.42 -0.44 3.75
CA PRO A 41 -0.10 -0.03 5.03
C PRO A 41 -1.45 -0.70 5.31
N ARG A 42 -1.65 -1.08 6.56
CA ARG A 42 -2.88 -1.66 7.10
C ARG A 42 -3.17 -1.05 8.45
N CYS A 43 -4.45 -0.91 8.78
CA CYS A 43 -4.86 -0.54 10.13
C CYS A 43 -5.61 -1.72 10.79
N ARG A 44 -5.23 -2.02 12.03
CA ARG A 44 -5.93 -3.00 12.86
C ARG A 44 -6.79 -2.23 13.87
N ASN A 45 -8.03 -2.67 14.06
CA ASN A 45 -8.98 -2.05 15.01
C ASN A 45 -9.11 -0.53 14.85
N ASN A 46 -9.08 -0.05 13.61
CA ASN A 46 -9.21 1.36 13.20
C ASN A 46 -8.11 2.32 13.68
N GLN A 47 -7.06 1.89 14.36
CA GLN A 47 -6.07 2.85 14.90
C GLN A 47 -4.61 2.40 14.74
N ASN A 48 -4.30 1.13 14.86
CA ASN A 48 -2.90 0.68 14.85
C ASN A 48 -2.42 0.41 13.43
N LEU A 49 -1.53 1.27 12.95
CA LEU A 49 -0.80 1.06 11.70
C LEU A 49 0.09 -0.17 11.83
N HIS A 50 0.06 -1.03 10.83
CA HIS A 50 1.05 -2.06 10.60
C HIS A 50 1.34 -2.18 9.12
N LEU A 51 2.49 -2.72 8.77
CA LEU A 51 2.95 -2.87 7.39
C LEU A 51 2.84 -4.33 6.95
N GLN A 52 2.25 -4.56 5.80
CA GLN A 52 2.24 -5.88 5.17
C GLN A 52 3.36 -5.96 4.15
N ILE A 53 4.40 -6.73 4.43
CA ILE A 53 5.54 -6.92 3.54
C ILE A 53 5.13 -7.78 2.35
N THR A 54 5.43 -7.32 1.14
CA THR A 54 5.08 -7.99 -0.12
C THR A 54 6.26 -8.29 -1.01
N GLY A 55 7.43 -7.71 -0.72
CA GLY A 55 8.65 -7.91 -1.47
C GLY A 55 9.79 -7.03 -0.99
N ILE A 56 10.87 -7.06 -1.75
CA ILE A 56 12.05 -6.24 -1.61
C ILE A 56 12.29 -5.55 -2.95
N TRP A 57 12.75 -4.31 -2.90
CA TRP A 57 13.13 -3.55 -4.08
C TRP A 57 14.66 -3.53 -4.18
N GLU A 58 15.21 -4.40 -5.00
CA GLU A 58 16.65 -4.51 -5.25
C GLU A 58 16.91 -4.79 -6.74
N PRO A 59 16.61 -3.85 -7.66
CA PRO A 59 16.79 -4.06 -9.09
C PRO A 59 18.25 -4.25 -9.49
N SER A 60 19.23 -3.81 -8.68
CA SER A 60 20.64 -4.02 -8.90
C SER A 60 21.02 -5.51 -8.91
N THR A 61 20.37 -6.33 -8.09
CA THR A 61 20.64 -7.79 -8.05
C THR A 61 20.18 -8.48 -9.32
N LEU A 62 19.03 -8.07 -9.89
CA LEU A 62 18.50 -8.62 -11.16
C LEU A 62 19.37 -8.26 -12.37
N LYS A 63 19.99 -7.09 -12.37
CA LYS A 63 20.91 -6.68 -13.45
C LYS A 63 22.19 -7.49 -13.44
N LYS A 64 22.69 -7.88 -12.26
CA LYS A 64 23.91 -8.66 -12.13
C LYS A 64 23.77 -10.03 -12.77
N ASP A 65 22.63 -10.70 -12.56
CA ASP A 65 22.34 -12.01 -13.16
C ASP A 65 22.21 -11.96 -14.70
N LEU A 66 21.85 -10.77 -15.26
CA LEU A 66 21.78 -10.54 -16.71
C LEU A 66 23.14 -10.17 -17.32
N LEU A 67 24.03 -9.53 -16.56
CA LEU A 67 25.35 -9.10 -17.03
C LEU A 67 26.38 -10.24 -17.00
N ASP A 68 26.21 -11.25 -16.15
CA ASP A 68 27.05 -12.46 -16.15
C ASP A 68 26.82 -13.33 -17.40
N SER A 69 25.83 -12.98 -18.26
CA SER A 69 25.54 -13.66 -19.52
C SER A 69 25.96 -12.94 -20.80
N GLU A 70 26.44 -11.68 -20.72
CA GLU A 70 26.93 -10.92 -21.86
C GLU A 70 28.19 -10.10 -21.52
N GLU A 71 29.29 -10.33 -22.25
CA GLU A 71 30.50 -9.51 -22.19
C GLU A 71 30.18 -8.07 -22.64
N LEU A 72 30.10 -7.13 -21.70
CA LEU A 72 29.90 -5.71 -22.02
C LEU A 72 31.08 -4.86 -21.54
N ASN A 73 31.54 -4.01 -22.44
CA ASN A 73 32.61 -3.04 -22.33
C ASN A 73 32.44 -2.10 -21.12
N GLU A 74 33.54 -1.88 -20.39
CA GLU A 74 33.65 -1.20 -19.09
C GLU A 74 33.37 0.33 -19.09
N ASP A 75 33.00 0.98 -20.20
CA ASP A 75 33.07 2.44 -20.34
C ASP A 75 31.76 3.23 -20.23
N SER A 76 30.65 2.62 -19.83
CA SER A 76 29.36 3.34 -19.75
C SER A 76 28.46 3.03 -18.54
N VAL A 77 29.03 2.72 -17.40
CA VAL A 77 28.22 2.56 -16.17
C VAL A 77 28.15 3.90 -15.43
N LEU A 78 27.30 4.79 -15.89
CA LEU A 78 26.66 5.73 -14.96
C LEU A 78 25.96 4.85 -13.91
N LYS A 79 26.54 4.74 -12.72
CA LYS A 79 25.92 4.16 -11.54
C LYS A 79 24.74 5.05 -11.14
N VAL A 80 23.65 4.95 -11.89
CA VAL A 80 22.37 5.40 -11.39
C VAL A 80 22.08 4.48 -10.22
N ASP A 81 21.85 5.05 -9.06
CA ASP A 81 21.49 4.31 -7.85
C ASP A 81 20.11 3.70 -8.09
N SER A 82 20.11 2.54 -8.79
CA SER A 82 18.90 1.93 -9.34
C SER A 82 17.98 1.38 -8.24
N ASP A 83 18.49 1.36 -7.02
CA ASP A 83 17.75 0.88 -5.84
C ASP A 83 17.09 2.06 -5.09
N SER A 84 17.38 3.32 -5.47
CA SER A 84 16.69 4.48 -4.93
C SER A 84 15.35 4.73 -5.62
N LEU A 85 14.37 5.24 -4.89
CA LEU A 85 13.06 5.67 -5.42
C LEU A 85 13.03 7.19 -5.53
N LEU A 86 12.41 7.70 -6.61
CA LEU A 86 12.25 9.14 -6.85
C LEU A 86 11.44 9.81 -5.75
N GLU A 87 10.40 9.13 -5.26
CA GLU A 87 9.51 9.59 -4.19
C GLU A 87 10.17 9.51 -2.82
N GLY A 88 11.28 8.79 -2.69
CA GLY A 88 11.96 8.51 -1.42
C GLY A 88 11.25 7.45 -0.57
N ASP A 89 11.77 7.26 0.66
CA ASP A 89 11.25 6.30 1.61
C ASP A 89 9.91 6.73 2.19
N ASP A 90 9.17 5.74 2.71
CA ASP A 90 7.89 5.94 3.42
C ASP A 90 6.74 6.52 2.60
N TYR A 91 6.89 6.56 1.27
CA TYR A 91 5.87 7.05 0.35
C TYR A 91 4.86 5.95 -0.02
N PHE A 92 3.57 6.32 -0.08
CA PHE A 92 2.49 5.44 -0.52
C PHE A 92 1.53 6.19 -1.45
N SER A 93 1.29 5.65 -2.64
CA SER A 93 0.19 6.08 -3.49
C SER A 93 -1.06 5.25 -3.16
N ILE A 94 -2.08 5.89 -2.57
CA ILE A 94 -3.28 5.23 -2.06
C ILE A 94 -4.49 5.68 -2.85
N ARG A 95 -5.30 4.72 -3.33
CA ARG A 95 -6.56 5.00 -4.03
C ARG A 95 -7.71 4.29 -3.33
N GLY A 96 -8.80 5.04 -3.11
CA GLY A 96 -9.96 4.48 -2.43
C GLY A 96 -11.16 5.43 -2.34
N GLU A 97 -12.19 4.97 -1.67
CA GLU A 97 -13.40 5.73 -1.38
C GLU A 97 -13.19 6.54 -0.10
N LEU A 98 -13.36 7.86 -0.16
CA LEU A 98 -13.40 8.71 1.03
C LEU A 98 -14.70 8.44 1.79
N ILE A 99 -14.60 7.79 2.94
CA ILE A 99 -15.78 7.42 3.75
C ILE A 99 -15.96 8.27 4.99
N PHE A 100 -14.93 8.98 5.42
CA PHE A 100 -14.96 9.90 6.55
C PHE A 100 -13.88 10.96 6.39
N THR A 101 -14.20 12.18 6.73
CA THR A 101 -13.24 13.27 6.91
C THR A 101 -13.72 14.23 7.98
N LYS A 102 -12.78 14.72 8.78
CA LYS A 102 -12.97 15.78 9.79
C LYS A 102 -11.78 16.73 9.67
N PRO A 103 -11.87 17.75 8.78
CA PRO A 103 -10.73 18.62 8.47
C PRO A 103 -10.14 19.33 9.70
N GLU A 104 -10.99 19.72 10.66
CA GLU A 104 -10.58 20.43 11.88
C GLU A 104 -9.65 19.57 12.76
N GLU A 105 -9.81 18.25 12.75
CA GLU A 105 -8.98 17.28 13.48
C GLU A 105 -7.93 16.61 12.59
N LYS A 106 -7.91 17.00 11.30
CA LYS A 106 -7.07 16.39 10.27
C LYS A 106 -7.27 14.88 10.16
N GLU A 107 -8.50 14.41 10.32
CA GLU A 107 -8.81 12.99 10.25
C GLU A 107 -9.45 12.61 8.92
N VAL A 108 -8.92 11.57 8.31
CA VAL A 108 -9.39 11.04 7.02
C VAL A 108 -9.46 9.52 7.10
N VAL A 109 -10.55 8.92 6.62
CA VAL A 109 -10.67 7.46 6.49
C VAL A 109 -10.99 7.08 5.05
N ILE A 110 -10.12 6.25 4.50
CA ILE A 110 -10.25 5.73 3.14
C ILE A 110 -10.63 4.25 3.20
N LYS A 111 -11.62 3.87 2.40
CA LYS A 111 -12.04 2.49 2.19
C LYS A 111 -11.45 1.94 0.90
N ILE A 112 -10.62 0.93 1.02
CA ILE A 112 -9.93 0.29 -0.10
C ILE A 112 -10.61 -1.03 -0.43
N ARG A 113 -10.94 -1.23 -1.72
CA ARG A 113 -11.48 -2.48 -2.26
C ARG A 113 -10.40 -3.20 -3.04
N GLN A 114 -10.11 -4.44 -2.68
CA GLN A 114 -9.17 -5.28 -3.41
C GLN A 114 -9.88 -6.17 -4.42
N LYS A 115 -9.26 -6.38 -5.57
CA LYS A 115 -9.72 -7.45 -6.48
C LYS A 115 -9.43 -8.81 -5.83
N PRO A 116 -10.39 -9.74 -5.83
CA PRO A 116 -10.14 -11.09 -5.35
C PRO A 116 -9.10 -11.76 -6.26
N ARG A 117 -8.13 -12.45 -5.66
CA ARG A 117 -7.13 -13.22 -6.42
C ARG A 117 -7.73 -14.42 -7.13
N ASN A 118 -8.76 -15.02 -6.54
CA ASN A 118 -9.52 -16.11 -7.11
C ASN A 118 -10.97 -15.71 -7.25
N GLN A 119 -11.64 -16.08 -8.32
CA GLN A 119 -13.05 -15.73 -8.59
C GLN A 119 -14.02 -16.19 -7.50
N GLN A 120 -13.63 -17.16 -6.66
CA GLN A 120 -14.48 -17.79 -5.62
C GLN A 120 -14.53 -17.04 -4.28
N LYS A 121 -13.56 -16.15 -3.97
CA LYS A 121 -13.53 -15.45 -2.68
C LYS A 121 -13.57 -13.94 -2.89
N LYS A 122 -14.66 -13.31 -2.46
CA LYS A 122 -14.71 -11.83 -2.42
C LYS A 122 -13.73 -11.33 -1.37
N ALA A 123 -12.74 -10.54 -1.81
CA ALA A 123 -11.87 -9.83 -0.88
C ALA A 123 -12.70 -8.80 -0.11
N LEU A 124 -12.64 -8.84 1.22
CA LEU A 124 -13.28 -7.82 2.06
C LEU A 124 -12.55 -6.49 1.91
N PRO A 125 -13.30 -5.38 1.80
CA PRO A 125 -12.70 -4.06 1.84
C PRO A 125 -12.09 -3.81 3.22
N PHE A 126 -11.04 -3.00 3.26
CA PHE A 126 -10.44 -2.56 4.50
C PHE A 126 -10.40 -1.02 4.54
N LYS A 127 -10.17 -0.49 5.73
CA LYS A 127 -10.10 0.94 5.98
C LYS A 127 -8.67 1.32 6.36
N LEU A 128 -8.25 2.50 5.93
CA LEU A 128 -7.03 3.15 6.39
C LEU A 128 -7.39 4.48 7.03
N ASN A 129 -6.80 4.73 8.18
CA ASN A 129 -6.86 6.02 8.86
C ASN A 129 -5.63 6.82 8.48
N LEU A 130 -5.84 8.07 8.10
CA LEU A 130 -4.80 8.99 7.66
C LEU A 130 -4.99 10.33 8.38
N LYS A 131 -3.92 11.10 8.44
CA LYS A 131 -3.95 12.50 8.87
C LYS A 131 -3.87 13.40 7.65
N GLY A 132 -4.81 14.33 7.50
CA GLY A 132 -4.85 15.29 6.40
C GLY A 132 -6.14 16.09 6.38
N GLU A 133 -6.15 17.11 5.54
CA GLU A 133 -7.29 18.01 5.38
C GLU A 133 -7.94 17.77 4.02
N ILE A 134 -9.06 17.06 3.99
CA ILE A 134 -9.86 16.86 2.78
C ILE A 134 -11.26 17.40 3.04
N PRO A 135 -11.76 18.34 2.20
CA PRO A 135 -13.06 18.94 2.39
C PRO A 135 -14.21 17.92 2.40
N ILE A 136 -15.21 18.17 3.25
CA ILE A 136 -16.35 17.26 3.49
C ILE A 136 -17.22 17.03 2.25
N ASN A 137 -17.24 17.98 1.31
CA ASN A 137 -17.99 17.86 0.06
C ASN A 137 -17.49 16.72 -0.84
N TYR A 138 -16.29 16.17 -0.59
CA TYR A 138 -15.74 15.02 -1.31
C TYR A 138 -16.06 13.66 -0.66
N LEU A 139 -16.88 13.62 0.37
CA LEU A 139 -17.37 12.34 0.90
C LEU A 139 -18.03 11.51 -0.22
N LYS A 140 -17.79 10.20 -0.20
CA LYS A 140 -18.24 9.22 -1.22
C LYS A 140 -17.65 9.43 -2.62
N HIS A 141 -16.56 10.18 -2.72
CA HIS A 141 -15.77 10.23 -3.94
C HIS A 141 -14.65 9.18 -3.89
N PHE A 142 -14.29 8.71 -5.08
CA PHE A 142 -13.06 7.93 -5.28
C PHE A 142 -11.93 8.92 -5.48
N ILE A 143 -10.88 8.79 -4.66
CA ILE A 143 -9.76 9.72 -4.61
C ILE A 143 -8.43 8.99 -4.69
N SER A 144 -7.43 9.66 -5.22
CA SER A 144 -6.03 9.28 -5.18
C SER A 144 -5.31 10.17 -4.17
N LEU A 145 -4.45 9.57 -3.38
CA LEU A 145 -3.71 10.23 -2.31
C LEU A 145 -2.23 9.92 -2.45
N ASP A 146 -1.40 10.93 -2.29
CA ASP A 146 0.01 10.81 -2.04
C ASP A 146 0.21 10.94 -0.53
N VAL A 147 0.77 9.89 0.05
CA VAL A 147 0.80 9.69 1.50
C VAL A 147 2.21 9.36 1.94
N ARG A 148 2.64 9.97 3.03
CA ARG A 148 3.91 9.66 3.67
C ARG A 148 3.69 9.11 5.07
N ARG A 149 4.44 8.07 5.42
CA ARG A 149 4.49 7.60 6.80
C ARG A 149 5.45 8.48 7.61
N ILE A 150 4.97 8.97 8.72
CA ILE A 150 5.79 9.62 9.74
C ILE A 150 5.50 8.89 11.04
N ASP A 151 6.51 8.23 11.58
CA ASP A 151 6.42 7.35 12.74
C ASP A 151 5.31 6.29 12.59
N TYR A 152 4.25 6.39 13.35
CA TYR A 152 3.11 5.45 13.32
C TYR A 152 1.88 6.00 12.61
N GLN A 153 2.02 7.10 11.85
CA GLN A 153 0.91 7.76 11.18
C GLN A 153 1.14 7.85 9.67
N LEU A 154 0.04 7.89 8.95
CA LEU A 154 0.00 8.14 7.51
C LEU A 154 -0.50 9.55 7.26
N LEU A 155 0.35 10.44 6.73
CA LEU A 155 0.04 11.82 6.42
C LEU A 155 -0.27 11.96 4.94
N VAL A 156 -1.37 12.63 4.62
CA VAL A 156 -1.72 13.02 3.25
C VAL A 156 -0.88 14.24 2.88
N GLU A 157 -0.02 14.10 1.87
CA GLU A 157 0.78 15.19 1.29
C GLU A 157 0.01 15.89 0.18
N ASP A 158 -0.67 15.10 -0.68
CA ASP A 158 -1.49 15.61 -1.78
C ASP A 158 -2.68 14.69 -2.07
N PHE A 159 -3.71 15.21 -2.72
CA PHE A 159 -4.84 14.41 -3.14
C PHE A 159 -5.46 14.89 -4.46
N GLN A 160 -6.01 13.95 -5.19
CA GLN A 160 -6.72 14.18 -6.43
C GLN A 160 -8.10 13.51 -6.39
N ILE A 161 -9.14 14.27 -6.73
CA ILE A 161 -10.50 13.74 -6.86
C ILE A 161 -10.63 13.07 -8.22
N ILE A 162 -10.94 11.77 -8.23
CA ILE A 162 -11.13 11.01 -9.47
C ILE A 162 -12.59 11.08 -9.90
N GLY A 163 -13.53 10.99 -8.95
CA GLY A 163 -14.95 11.14 -9.25
C GLY A 163 -15.87 10.57 -8.17
N PRO A 164 -17.16 10.86 -8.25
CA PRO A 164 -18.16 10.35 -7.31
C PRO A 164 -18.36 8.85 -7.50
N ILE A 165 -18.57 8.13 -6.39
CA ILE A 165 -18.93 6.71 -6.45
C ILE A 165 -20.43 6.59 -6.65
N SER A 166 -20.85 6.17 -7.84
CA SER A 166 -22.27 5.97 -8.15
C SER A 166 -22.88 4.84 -7.31
N GLN A 167 -24.02 5.09 -6.70
CA GLN A 167 -24.76 4.14 -5.85
C GLN A 167 -25.46 3.01 -6.64
N GLN A 168 -25.28 2.91 -7.95
CA GLN A 168 -26.02 1.96 -8.80
C GLN A 168 -25.79 0.47 -8.50
N GLN A 169 -24.82 0.10 -7.68
CA GLN A 169 -24.58 -1.31 -7.35
C GLN A 169 -25.38 -1.85 -6.16
N ILE A 170 -26.07 -1.01 -5.39
CA ILE A 170 -26.84 -1.45 -4.21
C ILE A 170 -28.26 -1.88 -4.59
N ASN A 171 -28.87 -1.25 -5.57
CA ASN A 171 -30.26 -1.50 -5.95
C ASN A 171 -30.50 -2.82 -6.72
N ASN A 172 -29.46 -3.42 -7.31
CA ASN A 172 -29.63 -4.69 -8.04
C ASN A 172 -29.75 -5.93 -7.13
N LYS A 173 -29.34 -5.84 -5.85
CA LYS A 173 -29.53 -6.94 -4.90
C LYS A 173 -30.94 -6.98 -4.33
N SER A 174 -31.56 -5.83 -4.08
CA SER A 174 -32.94 -5.74 -3.54
C SER A 174 -33.97 -6.20 -4.54
N ARG A 175 -33.77 -5.93 -5.84
CA ARG A 175 -34.70 -6.36 -6.91
C ARG A 175 -34.66 -7.87 -7.20
N LYS A 176 -33.56 -8.58 -6.91
CA LYS A 176 -33.49 -10.05 -7.08
C LYS A 176 -34.19 -10.82 -5.96
N ILE A 177 -34.32 -10.25 -4.77
CA ILE A 177 -34.97 -10.92 -3.62
C ILE A 177 -36.50 -10.88 -3.75
N ILE A 178 -37.06 -9.87 -4.40
CA ILE A 178 -38.51 -9.72 -4.58
C ILE A 178 -39.05 -10.62 -5.70
N LYS A 179 -38.23 -11.00 -6.69
CA LYS A 179 -38.68 -11.87 -7.80
C LYS A 179 -38.73 -13.39 -7.50
N ASN A 180 -38.23 -13.83 -6.36
CA ASN A 180 -38.23 -15.24 -5.97
C ASN A 180 -39.30 -15.59 -4.90
N LYS A 181 -40.34 -14.77 -4.72
CA LYS A 181 -41.43 -14.99 -3.77
C LYS A 181 -42.84 -14.96 -4.43
N ASN A 182 -42.93 -15.32 -5.71
CA ASN A 182 -44.20 -15.62 -6.35
C ASN A 182 -44.12 -16.99 -7.03
#